data_6be66338dc9538f5143a4b1f82c8a41e
#
_entry.id   6be66338dc9538f5143a4b1f82c8a41e
#
_cell.length_a   1.000
_cell.length_b   1.000
_cell.length_c   1.000
_cell.angle_alpha   90.00
_cell.angle_beta   90.00
_cell.angle_gamma   90.00
#
_symmetry.space_group_name_H-M   'P 1'
#
loop_
_entity.id
_entity.type
_entity.pdbx_description
1 polymer ?
#
loop_
_entity_poly.entity_id
_entity_poly.type
_entity_poly.pdbx_seq_one_letter_code
_entity_poly.pdbx_strand_id
1 'polypeptide(L)'
;KTLMAELRSRHVNLASELLEQSPALKESAVSRVNAICDSLEGLVNAVCAVKELSDRNKAIIISNGELLSSTIICFVMNAKGIRTNFIDARKMMVTSDEYLKGEPVVDEIVARVPGIIEEAYKGMDAVITQGFIGSNLAGEQTVLGRGGSDYSASLIGMAIDAERIEIWTDVDGVRSADPRTVQNTKYLEKISFEEAAEMAHFGAKVLHPLTIEPAVKKNIPIYVLNSMNPSGKGTAILRSELIEDGVKSVSFKE
;
A
#
# COMPACT_ATOMS: atom_id res chain seq x y z
N LYS A 1 -2.11 26.64 9.01
CA LYS A 1 -2.45 26.26 10.41
C LYS A 1 -3.80 25.53 10.48
N THR A 2 -4.85 25.97 9.83
CA THR A 2 -6.18 25.35 9.85
C THR A 2 -6.15 23.91 9.34
N LEU A 3 -5.53 23.64 8.18
CA LEU A 3 -5.42 22.29 7.61
C LEU A 3 -4.67 21.29 8.50
N MET A 4 -3.62 21.72 9.20
CA MET A 4 -2.89 20.86 10.13
C MET A 4 -3.74 20.49 11.36
N ALA A 5 -4.51 21.46 11.88
CA ALA A 5 -5.44 21.21 12.98
C ALA A 5 -6.57 20.25 12.56
N GLU A 6 -7.11 20.41 11.36
CA GLU A 6 -8.13 19.52 10.80
C GLU A 6 -7.60 18.09 10.60
N LEU A 7 -6.40 17.95 10.02
CA LEU A 7 -5.75 16.65 9.84
C LEU A 7 -5.53 15.94 11.18
N ARG A 8 -4.99 16.64 12.17
CA ARG A 8 -4.77 16.13 13.52
C ARG A 8 -6.11 15.69 14.16
N SER A 9 -7.09 16.60 14.17
CA SER A 9 -8.40 16.35 14.77
C SER A 9 -9.08 15.13 14.14
N ARG A 10 -9.05 15.00 12.80
CA ARG A 10 -9.61 13.85 12.09
C ARG A 10 -9.02 12.54 12.57
N HIS A 11 -7.67 12.44 12.65
CA HIS A 11 -7.01 11.18 13.01
C HIS A 11 -7.12 10.87 14.51
N VAL A 12 -7.06 11.89 15.37
CA VAL A 12 -7.27 11.72 16.81
C VAL A 12 -8.70 11.26 17.11
N ASN A 13 -9.71 11.88 16.46
CA ASN A 13 -11.10 11.48 16.62
C ASN A 13 -11.34 10.05 16.12
N LEU A 14 -10.82 9.71 14.94
CA LEU A 14 -10.92 8.36 14.40
C LEU A 14 -10.29 7.31 15.32
N ALA A 15 -9.07 7.55 15.80
CA ALA A 15 -8.41 6.65 16.75
C ALA A 15 -9.22 6.53 18.05
N SER A 16 -9.75 7.64 18.54
CA SER A 16 -10.55 7.67 19.77
C SER A 16 -11.87 6.91 19.66
N GLU A 17 -12.53 6.99 18.52
CA GLU A 17 -13.78 6.29 18.22
C GLU A 17 -13.53 4.78 18.07
N LEU A 18 -12.57 4.39 17.21
CA LEU A 18 -12.27 2.98 16.95
C LEU A 18 -11.73 2.22 18.17
N LEU A 19 -11.13 2.93 19.13
CA LEU A 19 -10.51 2.36 20.33
C LEU A 19 -11.27 2.69 21.61
N GLU A 20 -12.55 3.09 21.52
CA GLU A 20 -13.36 3.50 22.68
C GLU A 20 -13.41 2.43 23.76
N GLN A 21 -13.50 1.14 23.36
CA GLN A 21 -13.57 0.00 24.27
C GLN A 21 -12.20 -0.45 24.83
N SER A 22 -11.12 0.22 24.45
CA SER A 22 -9.73 -0.14 24.82
C SER A 22 -8.94 1.08 25.31
N PRO A 23 -9.20 1.62 26.51
CA PRO A 23 -8.67 2.92 26.96
C PRO A 23 -7.14 3.04 26.89
N ALA A 24 -6.39 2.01 27.31
CA ALA A 24 -4.92 2.03 27.29
C ALA A 24 -4.36 2.07 25.85
N LEU A 25 -4.96 1.32 24.93
CA LEU A 25 -4.57 1.35 23.50
C LEU A 25 -4.99 2.67 22.85
N LYS A 26 -6.13 3.22 23.23
CA LYS A 26 -6.61 4.55 22.79
C LYS A 26 -5.61 5.64 23.16
N GLU A 27 -5.20 5.69 24.42
CA GLU A 27 -4.21 6.68 24.89
C GLU A 27 -2.91 6.57 24.12
N SER A 28 -2.40 5.35 23.94
CA SER A 28 -1.17 5.08 23.20
C SER A 28 -1.30 5.47 21.72
N ALA A 29 -2.41 5.14 21.07
CA ALA A 29 -2.68 5.49 19.68
C ALA A 29 -2.76 7.00 19.47
N VAL A 30 -3.53 7.70 20.32
CA VAL A 30 -3.67 9.16 20.28
C VAL A 30 -2.33 9.85 20.51
N SER A 31 -1.54 9.37 21.47
CA SER A 31 -0.17 9.88 21.71
C SER A 31 0.71 9.72 20.48
N ARG A 32 0.67 8.54 19.82
CA ARG A 32 1.46 8.28 18.61
C ARG A 32 1.00 9.12 17.43
N VAL A 33 -0.31 9.27 17.22
CA VAL A 33 -0.88 10.15 16.19
C VAL A 33 -0.43 11.60 16.40
N ASN A 34 -0.49 12.09 17.63
CA ASN A 34 -0.03 13.44 17.95
C ASN A 34 1.46 13.62 17.66
N ALA A 35 2.30 12.67 18.04
CA ALA A 35 3.75 12.75 17.76
C ALA A 35 4.05 12.81 16.25
N ILE A 36 3.32 12.04 15.41
CA ILE A 36 3.45 12.11 13.95
C ILE A 36 3.00 13.50 13.45
N CYS A 37 1.87 14.01 13.94
CA CYS A 37 1.38 15.33 13.57
C CYS A 37 2.31 16.47 14.03
N ASP A 38 2.92 16.38 15.20
CA ASP A 38 3.89 17.37 15.70
C ASP A 38 5.13 17.43 14.80
N SER A 39 5.66 16.26 14.42
CA SER A 39 6.77 16.17 13.48
C SER A 39 6.44 16.78 12.11
N LEU A 40 5.25 16.44 11.57
CA LEU A 40 4.77 16.99 10.30
C LEU A 40 4.60 18.52 10.38
N GLU A 41 3.98 19.02 11.46
CA GLU A 41 3.74 20.44 11.65
C GLU A 41 5.06 21.22 11.76
N GLY A 42 6.06 20.66 12.48
CA GLY A 42 7.41 21.23 12.54
C GLY A 42 8.05 21.36 11.16
N LEU A 43 7.96 20.31 10.33
CA LEU A 43 8.49 20.34 8.96
C LEU A 43 7.75 21.36 8.09
N VAL A 44 6.42 21.37 8.14
CA VAL A 44 5.59 22.31 7.36
C VAL A 44 5.91 23.77 7.74
N ASN A 45 6.07 24.06 9.04
CA ASN A 45 6.45 25.39 9.51
C ASN A 45 7.84 25.81 9.02
N ALA A 46 8.82 24.88 9.02
CA ALA A 46 10.14 25.12 8.48
C ALA A 46 10.11 25.42 6.98
N VAL A 47 9.40 24.60 6.20
CA VAL A 47 9.20 24.81 4.75
C VAL A 47 8.53 26.15 4.46
N CYS A 48 7.51 26.53 5.24
CA CYS A 48 6.84 27.82 5.10
C CYS A 48 7.78 29.00 5.42
N ALA A 49 8.68 28.84 6.41
CA ALA A 49 9.62 29.88 6.79
C ALA A 49 10.68 30.15 5.71
N VAL A 50 11.24 29.05 5.15
CA VAL A 50 12.23 29.15 4.06
C VAL A 50 11.62 29.41 2.69
N LYS A 51 10.30 29.20 2.54
CA LYS A 51 9.54 29.33 1.27
C LYS A 51 10.07 28.44 0.14
N GLU A 52 10.66 27.32 0.50
CA GLU A 52 11.19 26.33 -0.45
C GLU A 52 10.72 24.93 -0.06
N LEU A 53 10.11 24.22 -1.01
CA LEU A 53 9.67 22.85 -0.86
C LEU A 53 10.49 21.93 -1.76
N SER A 54 11.56 21.36 -1.21
CA SER A 54 12.35 20.34 -1.92
C SER A 54 11.58 19.03 -2.09
N ASP A 55 11.97 18.22 -3.08
CA ASP A 55 11.35 16.90 -3.32
C ASP A 55 11.53 15.96 -2.11
N ARG A 56 12.64 16.07 -1.38
CA ARG A 56 12.85 15.38 -0.11
C ARG A 56 11.78 15.73 0.92
N ASN A 57 11.56 17.03 1.16
CA ASN A 57 10.56 17.50 2.11
C ASN A 57 9.14 17.11 1.67
N LYS A 58 8.88 17.16 0.36
CA LYS A 58 7.60 16.73 -0.22
C LYS A 58 7.36 15.25 0.01
N ALA A 59 8.36 14.38 -0.22
CA ALA A 59 8.25 12.95 0.05
C ALA A 59 7.91 12.68 1.53
N ILE A 60 8.56 13.36 2.47
CA ILE A 60 8.26 13.25 3.90
C ILE A 60 6.83 13.70 4.20
N ILE A 61 6.39 14.84 3.67
CA ILE A 61 5.04 15.37 3.94
C ILE A 61 3.96 14.40 3.46
N ILE A 62 4.04 13.93 2.21
CA ILE A 62 3.01 13.06 1.64
C ILE A 62 2.95 11.67 2.26
N SER A 63 4.04 11.19 2.83
CA SER A 63 4.11 9.89 3.52
C SER A 63 3.34 9.83 4.84
N ASN A 64 3.01 10.99 5.43
CA ASN A 64 2.39 11.01 6.76
C ASN A 64 0.98 10.41 6.77
N GLY A 65 0.27 10.41 5.63
CA GLY A 65 -1.02 9.70 5.50
C GLY A 65 -0.87 8.21 5.79
N GLU A 66 0.12 7.57 5.17
CA GLU A 66 0.42 6.14 5.36
C GLU A 66 0.90 5.83 6.79
N LEU A 67 1.73 6.71 7.36
CA LEU A 67 2.18 6.56 8.74
C LEU A 67 1.02 6.66 9.74
N LEU A 68 0.11 7.58 9.55
CA LEU A 68 -1.05 7.79 10.41
C LEU A 68 -2.04 6.62 10.29
N SER A 69 -2.42 6.23 9.07
CA SER A 69 -3.40 5.18 8.83
C SER A 69 -2.89 3.82 9.34
N SER A 70 -1.68 3.41 8.98
CA SER A 70 -1.10 2.13 9.41
C SER A 70 -0.90 2.06 10.92
N THR A 71 -0.54 3.18 11.56
CA THR A 71 -0.46 3.28 13.03
C THR A 71 -1.80 3.00 13.66
N ILE A 72 -2.87 3.69 13.24
CA ILE A 72 -4.22 3.50 13.79
C ILE A 72 -4.70 2.07 13.59
N ILE A 73 -4.52 1.51 12.38
CA ILE A 73 -4.93 0.13 12.08
C ILE A 73 -4.21 -0.87 12.98
N CYS A 74 -2.91 -0.70 13.22
CA CYS A 74 -2.17 -1.58 14.12
C CYS A 74 -2.78 -1.62 15.53
N PHE A 75 -3.10 -0.47 16.10
CA PHE A 75 -3.76 -0.39 17.42
C PHE A 75 -5.16 -1.02 17.39
N VAL A 76 -5.93 -0.79 16.34
CA VAL A 76 -7.28 -1.35 16.19
C VAL A 76 -7.24 -2.88 16.08
N MET A 77 -6.31 -3.45 15.34
CA MET A 77 -6.14 -4.91 15.25
C MET A 77 -5.82 -5.51 16.62
N ASN A 78 -4.90 -4.91 17.37
CA ASN A 78 -4.58 -5.34 18.73
C ASN A 78 -5.80 -5.21 19.67
N ALA A 79 -6.59 -4.13 19.57
CA ALA A 79 -7.82 -3.97 20.35
C ALA A 79 -8.89 -5.03 20.03
N LYS A 80 -8.87 -5.58 18.81
CA LYS A 80 -9.72 -6.69 18.39
C LYS A 80 -9.16 -8.08 18.74
N GLY A 81 -8.04 -8.13 19.46
CA GLY A 81 -7.40 -9.38 19.89
C GLY A 81 -6.50 -10.03 18.83
N ILE A 82 -6.27 -9.38 17.69
CA ILE A 82 -5.31 -9.83 16.67
C ILE A 82 -3.94 -9.25 17.07
N ARG A 83 -3.06 -10.10 17.61
CA ARG A 83 -1.72 -9.68 18.02
C ARG A 83 -0.94 -9.21 16.80
N THR A 84 -0.71 -7.91 16.73
CA THR A 84 -0.15 -7.27 15.53
C THR A 84 1.06 -6.45 15.87
N ASN A 85 2.16 -6.70 15.15
CA ASN A 85 3.37 -5.90 15.21
C ASN A 85 3.42 -4.88 14.07
N PHE A 86 4.11 -3.76 14.32
CA PHE A 86 4.26 -2.67 13.36
C PHE A 86 5.71 -2.59 12.88
N ILE A 87 5.91 -2.60 11.57
CA ILE A 87 7.21 -2.38 10.92
C ILE A 87 7.16 -1.05 10.16
N ASP A 88 8.18 -0.23 10.36
CA ASP A 88 8.39 0.95 9.53
C ASP A 88 8.95 0.51 8.16
N ALA A 89 8.22 0.79 7.09
CA ALA A 89 8.58 0.39 5.72
C ALA A 89 9.98 0.90 5.31
N ARG A 90 10.42 2.04 5.83
CA ARG A 90 11.75 2.62 5.56
C ARG A 90 12.91 1.73 5.96
N LYS A 91 12.69 0.75 6.84
CA LYS A 91 13.71 -0.22 7.26
C LYS A 91 13.95 -1.33 6.25
N MET A 92 12.98 -1.59 5.37
CA MET A 92 13.00 -2.74 4.47
C MET A 92 12.78 -2.38 2.99
N MET A 93 12.03 -1.31 2.68
CA MET A 93 11.76 -0.88 1.32
C MET A 93 12.86 0.09 0.86
N VAL A 94 13.95 -0.47 0.35
CA VAL A 94 15.10 0.30 -0.16
C VAL A 94 14.83 0.77 -1.58
N THR A 95 15.15 2.03 -1.87
CA THR A 95 14.95 2.66 -3.18
C THR A 95 16.21 3.38 -3.67
N SER A 96 16.17 3.83 -4.92
CA SER A 96 17.10 4.83 -5.46
C SER A 96 16.99 6.17 -4.72
N ASP A 97 17.83 7.14 -5.07
CA ASP A 97 17.87 8.48 -4.46
C ASP A 97 16.77 9.43 -4.97
N GLU A 98 15.88 8.97 -5.85
CA GLU A 98 14.73 9.71 -6.36
C GLU A 98 13.63 9.83 -5.29
N TYR A 99 13.52 11.01 -4.66
CA TYR A 99 12.62 11.17 -3.50
C TYR A 99 11.14 10.90 -3.79
N LEU A 100 10.64 11.32 -4.96
CA LEU A 100 9.21 11.25 -5.30
C LEU A 100 8.81 10.05 -6.18
N LYS A 101 9.81 9.36 -6.73
CA LYS A 101 9.65 8.19 -7.60
C LYS A 101 10.80 7.21 -7.38
N GLY A 102 11.06 6.89 -6.12
CA GLY A 102 12.13 5.98 -5.74
C GLY A 102 11.96 4.61 -6.42
N GLU A 103 12.94 4.22 -7.23
CA GLU A 103 12.96 2.90 -7.84
C GLU A 103 13.42 1.87 -6.81
N PRO A 104 12.65 0.79 -6.56
CA PRO A 104 13.04 -0.24 -5.62
C PRO A 104 14.37 -0.91 -5.98
N VAL A 105 15.26 -0.99 -5.01
CA VAL A 105 16.51 -1.78 -5.10
C VAL A 105 16.18 -3.20 -4.69
N VAL A 106 15.73 -4.00 -5.66
CA VAL A 106 15.12 -5.32 -5.45
C VAL A 106 16.03 -6.25 -4.64
N ASP A 107 17.33 -6.29 -4.93
CA ASP A 107 18.29 -7.15 -4.22
C ASP A 107 18.37 -6.80 -2.72
N GLU A 108 18.37 -5.51 -2.39
CA GLU A 108 18.36 -5.04 -1.00
C GLU A 108 17.05 -5.39 -0.29
N ILE A 109 15.92 -5.27 -0.99
CA ILE A 109 14.60 -5.62 -0.46
C ILE A 109 14.53 -7.12 -0.17
N VAL A 110 14.93 -7.96 -1.12
CA VAL A 110 14.95 -9.42 -0.96
C VAL A 110 15.90 -9.86 0.16
N ALA A 111 17.01 -9.17 0.33
CA ALA A 111 17.95 -9.45 1.42
C ALA A 111 17.42 -9.05 2.82
N ARG A 112 16.66 -7.95 2.92
CA ARG A 112 16.24 -7.38 4.21
C ARG A 112 14.88 -7.86 4.69
N VAL A 113 13.90 -7.91 3.78
CA VAL A 113 12.49 -8.13 4.13
C VAL A 113 12.25 -9.43 4.88
N PRO A 114 12.79 -10.60 4.46
CA PRO A 114 12.49 -11.86 5.13
C PRO A 114 12.87 -11.84 6.62
N GLY A 115 14.11 -11.45 6.95
CA GLY A 115 14.57 -11.42 8.33
C GLY A 115 13.82 -10.41 9.21
N ILE A 116 13.46 -9.25 8.67
CA ILE A 116 12.70 -8.22 9.39
C ILE A 116 11.28 -8.71 9.68
N ILE A 117 10.62 -9.31 8.67
CA ILE A 117 9.25 -9.82 8.85
C ILE A 117 9.24 -11.02 9.77
N GLU A 118 10.15 -11.98 9.61
CA GLU A 118 10.25 -13.16 10.48
C GLU A 118 10.41 -12.74 11.95
N GLU A 119 11.30 -11.80 12.24
CA GLU A 119 11.50 -11.31 13.60
C GLU A 119 10.24 -10.62 14.15
N ALA A 120 9.61 -9.77 13.34
CA ALA A 120 8.41 -9.05 13.76
C ALA A 120 7.18 -9.97 13.91
N TYR A 121 7.16 -11.11 13.21
CA TYR A 121 6.05 -12.06 13.23
C TYR A 121 6.12 -13.04 14.41
N LYS A 122 7.26 -13.13 15.11
CA LYS A 122 7.42 -14.05 16.25
C LYS A 122 6.36 -13.81 17.33
N GLY A 123 5.49 -14.83 17.50
CA GLY A 123 4.40 -14.76 18.47
C GLY A 123 3.24 -13.80 18.11
N MET A 124 3.19 -13.32 16.90
CA MET A 124 2.13 -12.44 16.37
C MET A 124 1.23 -13.19 15.40
N ASP A 125 0.01 -12.68 15.24
CA ASP A 125 -0.97 -13.17 14.27
C ASP A 125 -0.86 -12.39 12.95
N ALA A 126 -0.33 -11.15 13.00
CA ALA A 126 -0.14 -10.28 11.83
C ALA A 126 1.05 -9.31 12.02
N VAL A 127 1.53 -8.82 10.91
CA VAL A 127 2.47 -7.69 10.84
C VAL A 127 1.90 -6.63 9.93
N ILE A 128 1.98 -5.38 10.35
CA ILE A 128 1.54 -4.22 9.56
C ILE A 128 2.74 -3.36 9.18
N THR A 129 2.74 -2.89 7.95
CA THR A 129 3.70 -1.91 7.45
C THR A 129 3.01 -0.95 6.48
N GLN A 130 3.68 0.14 6.12
CA GLN A 130 3.18 1.06 5.09
C GLN A 130 3.47 0.51 3.69
N GLY A 131 2.58 0.77 2.77
CA GLY A 131 2.90 0.80 1.35
C GLY A 131 3.38 2.20 0.91
N PHE A 132 3.78 2.36 -0.35
CA PHE A 132 4.15 3.62 -0.96
C PHE A 132 5.45 4.27 -0.43
N ILE A 133 5.87 4.00 0.80
CA ILE A 133 7.01 4.61 1.48
C ILE A 133 8.23 3.70 1.37
N GLY A 134 9.39 4.31 1.15
CA GLY A 134 10.70 3.66 1.22
C GLY A 134 11.78 4.59 1.80
N SER A 135 13.01 4.14 1.73
CA SER A 135 14.18 4.96 1.98
C SER A 135 15.32 4.58 1.04
N ASN A 136 16.18 5.55 0.71
CA ASN A 136 17.42 5.26 0.00
C ASN A 136 18.46 4.62 0.93
N LEU A 137 19.62 4.24 0.38
CA LEU A 137 20.71 3.62 1.15
C LEU A 137 21.29 4.55 2.23
N ALA A 138 21.16 5.86 2.08
CA ALA A 138 21.55 6.84 3.10
C ALA A 138 20.50 6.95 4.24
N GLY A 139 19.39 6.22 4.17
CA GLY A 139 18.31 6.27 5.15
C GLY A 139 17.37 7.46 4.98
N GLU A 140 17.47 8.19 3.88
CA GLU A 140 16.57 9.29 3.58
C GLU A 140 15.25 8.79 3.01
N GLN A 141 14.15 9.35 3.46
CA GLN A 141 12.81 8.92 3.09
C GLN A 141 12.49 9.24 1.62
N THR A 142 11.96 8.25 0.94
CA THR A 142 11.48 8.31 -0.44
C THR A 142 10.05 7.82 -0.54
N VAL A 143 9.44 7.97 -1.71
CA VAL A 143 8.16 7.35 -2.05
C VAL A 143 8.22 6.72 -3.43
N LEU A 144 7.49 5.62 -3.63
CA LEU A 144 7.50 4.83 -4.87
C LEU A 144 6.70 5.48 -6.03
N GLY A 145 6.01 6.57 -5.76
CA GLY A 145 5.17 7.22 -6.75
C GLY A 145 3.84 6.48 -6.99
N ARG A 146 3.30 6.59 -8.21
CA ARG A 146 1.97 6.07 -8.54
C ARG A 146 1.90 4.55 -8.46
N GLY A 147 0.86 4.01 -7.82
CA GLY A 147 0.70 2.56 -7.60
C GLY A 147 1.67 2.01 -6.55
N GLY A 148 2.34 2.88 -5.79
CA GLY A 148 3.40 2.50 -4.87
C GLY A 148 2.96 1.56 -3.75
N SER A 149 1.71 1.63 -3.28
CA SER A 149 1.20 0.72 -2.24
C SER A 149 1.05 -0.70 -2.76
N ASP A 150 0.44 -0.87 -3.94
CA ASP A 150 0.29 -2.18 -4.58
C ASP A 150 1.66 -2.76 -4.95
N TYR A 151 2.56 -1.90 -5.44
CA TYR A 151 3.93 -2.30 -5.74
C TYR A 151 4.70 -2.74 -4.49
N SER A 152 4.53 -2.05 -3.37
CA SER A 152 5.10 -2.47 -2.08
C SER A 152 4.60 -3.85 -1.66
N ALA A 153 3.29 -4.11 -1.80
CA ALA A 153 2.71 -5.41 -1.48
C ALA A 153 3.30 -6.53 -2.33
N SER A 154 3.47 -6.30 -3.64
CA SER A 154 4.09 -7.27 -4.55
C SER A 154 5.57 -7.51 -4.26
N LEU A 155 6.34 -6.48 -3.96
CA LEU A 155 7.76 -6.60 -3.59
C LEU A 155 7.94 -7.38 -2.29
N ILE A 156 7.12 -7.08 -1.28
CA ILE A 156 7.13 -7.80 0.00
C ILE A 156 6.72 -9.25 -0.24
N GLY A 157 5.61 -9.48 -0.96
CA GLY A 157 5.14 -10.82 -1.31
C GLY A 157 6.20 -11.66 -2.01
N MET A 158 6.90 -11.07 -2.99
CA MET A 158 8.02 -11.71 -3.68
C MET A 158 9.17 -12.04 -2.72
N ALA A 159 9.53 -11.12 -1.82
CA ALA A 159 10.67 -11.28 -0.93
C ALA A 159 10.46 -12.37 0.12
N ILE A 160 9.23 -12.62 0.57
CA ILE A 160 8.88 -13.65 1.56
C ILE A 160 8.33 -14.94 0.94
N ASP A 161 8.35 -15.06 -0.39
CA ASP A 161 7.70 -16.17 -1.11
C ASP A 161 6.24 -16.39 -0.66
N ALA A 162 5.45 -15.32 -0.65
CA ALA A 162 4.07 -15.34 -0.17
C ALA A 162 3.21 -16.33 -0.98
N GLU A 163 2.28 -16.99 -0.33
CA GLU A 163 1.32 -17.90 -0.98
C GLU A 163 0.42 -17.16 -1.99
N ARG A 164 0.06 -15.90 -1.68
CA ARG A 164 -0.73 -15.00 -2.54
C ARG A 164 -0.55 -13.55 -2.12
N ILE A 165 -0.92 -12.64 -3.02
CA ILE A 165 -1.01 -11.19 -2.78
C ILE A 165 -2.46 -10.78 -2.95
N GLU A 166 -3.02 -10.05 -1.99
CA GLU A 166 -4.38 -9.52 -2.06
C GLU A 166 -4.34 -8.00 -2.13
N ILE A 167 -4.92 -7.44 -3.18
CA ILE A 167 -5.08 -6.00 -3.37
C ILE A 167 -6.53 -5.63 -3.08
N TRP A 168 -6.76 -5.09 -1.92
CA TRP A 168 -8.08 -4.65 -1.48
C TRP A 168 -8.34 -3.20 -1.92
N THR A 169 -9.37 -3.01 -2.72
CA THR A 169 -9.71 -1.73 -3.35
C THR A 169 -11.21 -1.43 -3.23
N ASP A 170 -11.70 -0.41 -3.91
CA ASP A 170 -13.10 0.03 -3.93
C ASP A 170 -13.92 -0.54 -5.11
N VAL A 171 -13.34 -1.47 -5.88
CA VAL A 171 -14.00 -2.13 -7.03
C VAL A 171 -14.05 -3.64 -6.84
N ASP A 172 -15.09 -4.30 -7.38
CA ASP A 172 -15.31 -5.74 -7.23
C ASP A 172 -14.36 -6.63 -8.06
N GLY A 173 -13.33 -6.06 -8.67
CA GLY A 173 -12.37 -6.76 -9.52
C GLY A 173 -12.18 -6.09 -10.87
N VAL A 174 -11.51 -6.80 -11.78
CA VAL A 174 -11.21 -6.32 -13.13
C VAL A 174 -12.44 -6.51 -14.03
N ARG A 175 -12.75 -5.51 -14.85
CA ARG A 175 -13.87 -5.56 -15.80
C ARG A 175 -13.38 -5.80 -17.23
N SER A 176 -14.23 -6.37 -18.05
CA SER A 176 -13.98 -6.64 -19.47
C SER A 176 -13.74 -5.38 -20.33
N ALA A 177 -14.13 -4.20 -19.86
CA ALA A 177 -13.83 -2.89 -20.44
C ALA A 177 -14.08 -1.79 -19.41
N ASP A 178 -13.68 -0.54 -19.72
CA ASP A 178 -13.97 0.62 -18.87
C ASP A 178 -15.49 0.88 -18.83
N PRO A 179 -16.14 0.78 -17.65
CA PRO A 179 -17.59 0.95 -17.53
C PRO A 179 -18.07 2.37 -17.85
N ARG A 180 -17.17 3.36 -17.88
CA ARG A 180 -17.49 4.74 -18.27
C ARG A 180 -17.69 4.89 -19.78
N THR A 181 -17.11 3.95 -20.56
CA THR A 181 -17.14 3.99 -22.03
C THR A 181 -18.00 2.88 -22.61
N VAL A 182 -18.02 1.70 -22.00
CA VAL A 182 -18.76 0.55 -22.46
C VAL A 182 -19.85 0.18 -21.47
N GLN A 183 -21.10 0.20 -21.91
CA GLN A 183 -22.21 -0.30 -21.10
C GLN A 183 -22.18 -1.83 -21.01
N ASN A 184 -22.67 -2.39 -19.90
CA ASN A 184 -22.79 -3.84 -19.67
C ASN A 184 -21.45 -4.59 -19.62
N THR A 185 -20.39 -3.99 -19.05
CA THR A 185 -19.14 -4.69 -18.78
C THR A 185 -19.35 -5.81 -17.75
N LYS A 186 -18.62 -6.91 -17.90
CA LYS A 186 -18.65 -8.05 -16.97
C LYS A 186 -17.39 -8.04 -16.10
N TYR A 187 -17.50 -8.53 -14.87
CA TYR A 187 -16.34 -8.85 -14.06
C TYR A 187 -15.65 -10.10 -14.58
N LEU A 188 -14.32 -10.08 -14.58
CA LEU A 188 -13.48 -11.19 -14.98
C LEU A 188 -13.07 -11.95 -13.70
N GLU A 189 -13.48 -13.21 -13.58
CA GLU A 189 -13.13 -14.02 -12.41
C GLU A 189 -11.63 -14.38 -12.41
N LYS A 190 -11.06 -14.61 -13.59
CA LYS A 190 -9.65 -14.97 -13.79
C LYS A 190 -9.08 -14.31 -15.04
N ILE A 191 -7.86 -13.78 -14.92
CA ILE A 191 -7.07 -13.26 -16.04
C ILE A 191 -5.62 -13.69 -15.89
N SER A 192 -4.87 -13.75 -16.99
CA SER A 192 -3.44 -14.03 -16.92
C SER A 192 -2.62 -12.81 -16.50
N PHE A 193 -1.39 -13.04 -16.09
CA PHE A 193 -0.45 -11.97 -15.82
C PHE A 193 -0.22 -11.09 -17.04
N GLU A 194 -0.14 -11.70 -18.23
CA GLU A 194 0.04 -11.04 -19.52
C GLU A 194 -1.19 -10.16 -19.84
N GLU A 195 -2.41 -10.73 -19.72
CA GLU A 195 -3.66 -9.98 -19.92
C GLU A 195 -3.76 -8.80 -18.95
N ALA A 196 -3.43 -9.02 -17.65
CA ALA A 196 -3.44 -7.95 -16.66
C ALA A 196 -2.44 -6.83 -16.97
N ALA A 197 -1.23 -7.19 -17.43
CA ALA A 197 -0.20 -6.22 -17.81
C ALA A 197 -0.63 -5.41 -19.04
N GLU A 198 -1.19 -6.05 -20.06
CA GLU A 198 -1.72 -5.36 -21.24
C GLU A 198 -2.88 -4.43 -20.87
N MET A 199 -3.84 -4.90 -20.09
CA MET A 199 -4.97 -4.09 -19.64
C MET A 199 -4.49 -2.85 -18.86
N ALA A 200 -3.50 -3.02 -17.97
CA ALA A 200 -2.92 -1.93 -17.20
C ALA A 200 -2.19 -0.92 -18.12
N HIS A 201 -1.49 -1.40 -19.15
CA HIS A 201 -0.80 -0.55 -20.13
C HIS A 201 -1.79 0.28 -20.97
N PHE A 202 -2.92 -0.30 -21.34
CA PHE A 202 -3.97 0.37 -22.14
C PHE A 202 -5.01 1.14 -21.31
N GLY A 203 -4.74 1.39 -20.03
CA GLY A 203 -5.51 2.34 -19.22
C GLY A 203 -6.58 1.73 -18.32
N ALA A 204 -6.64 0.41 -18.19
CA ALA A 204 -7.41 -0.19 -17.11
C ALA A 204 -6.81 0.21 -15.75
N LYS A 205 -7.57 0.96 -14.94
CA LYS A 205 -7.08 1.60 -13.71
C LYS A 205 -7.07 0.67 -12.48
N VAL A 206 -7.06 -0.63 -12.68
CA VAL A 206 -7.21 -1.58 -11.55
C VAL A 206 -5.88 -1.89 -10.89
N LEU A 207 -4.81 -2.10 -11.67
CA LEU A 207 -3.45 -2.30 -11.16
C LEU A 207 -2.45 -1.50 -11.97
N HIS A 208 -1.36 -1.11 -11.35
CA HIS A 208 -0.22 -0.53 -12.06
C HIS A 208 0.66 -1.66 -12.64
N PRO A 209 1.22 -1.55 -13.87
CA PRO A 209 2.05 -2.61 -14.46
C PRO A 209 3.19 -3.08 -13.55
N LEU A 210 3.83 -2.16 -12.83
CA LEU A 210 4.91 -2.47 -11.88
C LEU A 210 4.47 -3.39 -10.73
N THR A 211 3.17 -3.41 -10.39
CA THR A 211 2.64 -4.30 -9.34
C THR A 211 2.71 -5.76 -9.73
N ILE A 212 2.60 -6.05 -11.03
CA ILE A 212 2.51 -7.42 -11.55
C ILE A 212 3.89 -8.08 -11.65
N GLU A 213 4.93 -7.32 -12.00
CA GLU A 213 6.26 -7.86 -12.29
C GLU A 213 6.89 -8.69 -11.15
N PRO A 214 6.90 -8.26 -9.86
CA PRO A 214 7.45 -9.08 -8.79
C PRO A 214 6.68 -10.39 -8.58
N ALA A 215 5.36 -10.35 -8.71
CA ALA A 215 4.51 -11.53 -8.57
C ALA A 215 4.75 -12.55 -9.71
N VAL A 216 4.93 -12.07 -10.94
CA VAL A 216 5.28 -12.91 -12.10
C VAL A 216 6.60 -13.63 -11.87
N LYS A 217 7.64 -12.93 -11.39
CA LYS A 217 8.97 -13.51 -11.13
C LYS A 217 8.93 -14.72 -10.21
N LYS A 218 8.02 -14.70 -9.22
CA LYS A 218 7.85 -15.78 -8.22
C LYS A 218 6.59 -16.62 -8.45
N ASN A 219 5.82 -16.30 -9.49
CA ASN A 219 4.56 -16.97 -9.79
C ASN A 219 3.56 -16.93 -8.61
N ILE A 220 3.45 -15.79 -7.96
CA ILE A 220 2.56 -15.57 -6.84
C ILE A 220 1.22 -15.06 -7.35
N PRO A 221 0.08 -15.73 -7.08
CA PRO A 221 -1.24 -15.25 -7.45
C PRO A 221 -1.54 -13.88 -6.86
N ILE A 222 -2.14 -12.98 -7.67
CA ILE A 222 -2.68 -11.71 -7.19
C ILE A 222 -4.20 -11.77 -7.22
N TYR A 223 -4.84 -11.36 -6.14
CA TYR A 223 -6.29 -11.22 -6.05
C TYR A 223 -6.66 -9.76 -5.90
N VAL A 224 -7.56 -9.27 -6.77
CA VAL A 224 -8.15 -7.94 -6.66
C VAL A 224 -9.52 -8.08 -6.01
N LEU A 225 -9.68 -7.52 -4.83
CA LEU A 225 -10.82 -7.72 -3.94
C LEU A 225 -11.43 -6.38 -3.52
N ASN A 226 -12.73 -6.37 -3.22
CA ASN A 226 -13.43 -5.17 -2.80
C ASN A 226 -13.52 -5.09 -1.27
N SER A 227 -12.92 -4.07 -0.67
CA SER A 227 -12.97 -3.83 0.78
C SER A 227 -14.38 -3.51 1.29
N MET A 228 -15.27 -3.01 0.43
CA MET A 228 -16.67 -2.72 0.75
C MET A 228 -17.58 -3.94 0.54
N ASN A 229 -17.09 -4.99 -0.14
CA ASN A 229 -17.79 -6.26 -0.39
C ASN A 229 -16.85 -7.45 -0.16
N PRO A 230 -16.43 -7.71 1.12
CA PRO A 230 -15.42 -8.73 1.41
C PRO A 230 -15.82 -10.17 1.07
N SER A 231 -17.11 -10.45 0.87
CA SER A 231 -17.62 -11.75 0.42
C SER A 231 -17.63 -11.91 -1.10
N GLY A 232 -17.31 -10.86 -1.86
CA GLY A 232 -17.19 -10.90 -3.31
C GLY A 232 -16.00 -11.75 -3.75
N LYS A 233 -16.13 -12.42 -4.91
CA LYS A 233 -15.06 -13.30 -5.43
C LYS A 233 -13.84 -12.55 -5.93
N GLY A 234 -13.99 -11.28 -6.37
CA GLY A 234 -12.93 -10.51 -6.98
C GLY A 234 -12.43 -11.07 -8.32
N THR A 235 -11.21 -10.69 -8.69
CA THR A 235 -10.49 -11.20 -9.85
C THR A 235 -9.18 -11.84 -9.41
N ALA A 236 -8.95 -13.08 -9.84
CA ALA A 236 -7.67 -13.76 -9.67
C ALA A 236 -6.77 -13.52 -10.90
N ILE A 237 -5.54 -13.08 -10.68
CA ILE A 237 -4.50 -12.89 -11.70
C ILE A 237 -3.48 -14.00 -11.52
N LEU A 238 -3.37 -14.88 -12.51
CA LEU A 238 -2.67 -16.16 -12.42
C LEU A 238 -1.77 -16.36 -13.65
N ARG A 239 -1.05 -17.49 -13.70
CA ARG A 239 -0.40 -17.95 -14.94
C ARG A 239 -1.44 -18.31 -16.01
N SER A 240 -1.11 -18.05 -17.29
CA SER A 240 -1.95 -18.35 -18.44
C SER A 240 -2.39 -19.83 -18.52
N GLU A 241 -1.52 -20.76 -18.14
CA GLU A 241 -1.79 -22.21 -18.13
C GLU A 241 -2.96 -22.64 -17.21
N LEU A 242 -3.35 -21.76 -16.28
CA LEU A 242 -4.43 -22.00 -15.33
C LEU A 242 -5.77 -21.36 -15.78
N ILE A 243 -5.82 -20.85 -17.01
CA ILE A 243 -6.91 -20.01 -17.50
C ILE A 243 -7.39 -20.52 -18.87
N GLU A 244 -8.69 -20.49 -19.11
CA GLU A 244 -9.27 -20.84 -20.40
C GLU A 244 -8.94 -19.77 -21.46
N ASP A 245 -8.62 -20.22 -22.69
CA ASP A 245 -8.35 -19.35 -23.83
C ASP A 245 -9.61 -18.59 -24.28
N GLY A 246 -9.40 -17.36 -24.73
CA GLY A 246 -10.47 -16.54 -25.34
C GLY A 246 -10.29 -15.05 -25.09
N VAL A 247 -10.99 -14.23 -25.87
CA VAL A 247 -11.01 -12.77 -25.69
C VAL A 247 -11.84 -12.42 -24.46
N LYS A 248 -11.20 -11.91 -23.41
CA LYS A 248 -11.85 -11.56 -22.12
C LYS A 248 -12.11 -10.09 -21.95
N SER A 249 -11.28 -9.24 -22.56
CA SER A 249 -11.38 -7.80 -22.40
C SER A 249 -11.01 -7.04 -23.66
N VAL A 250 -11.50 -5.79 -23.73
CA VAL A 250 -11.12 -4.82 -24.76
C VAL A 250 -10.74 -3.52 -24.03
N SER A 251 -9.55 -3.03 -24.28
CA SER A 251 -9.09 -1.74 -23.77
C SER A 251 -8.66 -0.85 -24.93
N PHE A 252 -8.77 0.46 -24.75
CA PHE A 252 -8.30 1.45 -25.73
C PHE A 252 -7.67 2.63 -24.99
N LYS A 253 -6.77 3.30 -25.68
CA LYS A 253 -6.11 4.53 -25.20
C LYS A 253 -6.46 5.63 -26.18
N GLU A 254 -6.98 6.76 -25.69
CA GLU A 254 -7.14 8.00 -26.44
C GLU A 254 -5.81 8.73 -26.62
#